data_7ea880c64752ae84c58ec3bcac4a462c
#
_entry.id   7ea880c64752ae84c58ec3bcac4a462c
#
_cell.length_a   1.000
_cell.length_b   1.000
_cell.length_c   1.000
_cell.angle_alpha   90.00
_cell.angle_beta   90.00
_cell.angle_gamma   90.00
#
_symmetry.space_group_name_H-M   'P 1'
#
loop_
_entity.id
_entity.type
_entity.pdbx_description
1 polymer ?
#
loop_
_entity_poly.entity_id
_entity_poly.type
_entity_poly.pdbx_seq_one_letter_code
_entity_poly.pdbx_strand_id
1 'polypeptide(L)'
;MKPFDKCPVCGGELAEKEVEKLLKGGVNTAVLKVRAEVCLQCGERLYTEETVRRFEQIRRMLEKKDVTGFQLVGQTYQVAR
;
A
#
# COMPACT_ATOMS: atom_id res chain seq x y z
N MET A 1 1.59 -19.16 2.09
CA MET A 1 0.44 -19.24 3.00
C MET A 1 -0.23 -17.89 3.13
N LYS A 2 -1.53 -17.85 3.07
CA LYS A 2 -2.25 -16.59 3.24
C LYS A 2 -2.28 -16.21 4.71
N PRO A 3 -1.98 -14.95 5.05
CA PRO A 3 -2.04 -14.51 6.45
C PRO A 3 -3.47 -14.40 6.99
N PHE A 4 -4.46 -14.42 6.11
CA PHE A 4 -5.86 -14.33 6.48
C PHE A 4 -6.65 -15.42 5.78
N ASP A 5 -7.53 -16.11 6.48
CA ASP A 5 -8.42 -17.10 5.89
C ASP A 5 -9.68 -16.46 5.33
N LYS A 6 -10.24 -15.53 6.09
CA LYS A 6 -11.46 -14.81 5.76
C LYS A 6 -11.31 -13.35 6.13
N CYS A 7 -12.15 -12.52 5.53
CA CYS A 7 -12.16 -11.10 5.85
C CYS A 7 -12.55 -10.90 7.33
N PRO A 8 -11.71 -10.23 8.12
CA PRO A 8 -12.03 -10.00 9.55
C PRO A 8 -13.18 -9.03 9.76
N VAL A 9 -13.59 -8.31 8.71
CA VAL A 9 -14.68 -7.33 8.81
C VAL A 9 -16.02 -7.98 8.53
N CYS A 10 -16.14 -8.75 7.44
CA CYS A 10 -17.45 -9.30 7.03
C CYS A 10 -17.47 -10.82 6.90
N GLY A 11 -16.33 -11.48 7.07
CA GLY A 11 -16.24 -12.93 6.91
C GLY A 11 -16.25 -13.41 5.47
N GLY A 12 -16.17 -12.49 4.51
CA GLY A 12 -16.19 -12.84 3.09
C GLY A 12 -14.92 -13.48 2.61
N GLU A 13 -14.94 -13.98 1.39
CA GLU A 13 -13.80 -14.59 0.76
C GLU A 13 -12.76 -13.57 0.34
N LEU A 14 -11.48 -13.93 0.47
CA LEU A 14 -10.37 -13.06 0.12
C LEU A 14 -9.68 -13.57 -1.14
N ALA A 15 -9.24 -12.62 -1.98
CA ALA A 15 -8.47 -12.93 -3.17
C ALA A 15 -7.22 -12.04 -3.18
N GLU A 16 -6.08 -12.61 -3.56
CA GLU A 16 -4.86 -11.84 -3.69
C GLU A 16 -4.89 -11.07 -4.99
N LYS A 17 -4.71 -9.75 -4.90
CA LYS A 17 -4.72 -8.86 -6.06
C LYS A 17 -3.64 -7.80 -5.93
N GLU A 18 -3.20 -7.28 -7.07
CA GLU A 18 -2.33 -6.12 -7.09
C GLU A 18 -3.20 -4.87 -7.01
N VAL A 19 -2.91 -4.00 -6.06
CA VAL A 19 -3.67 -2.77 -5.86
C VAL A 19 -2.74 -1.57 -5.80
N GLU A 20 -3.27 -0.39 -6.11
CA GLU A 20 -2.54 0.84 -5.95
C GLU A 20 -2.78 1.38 -4.54
N LYS A 21 -1.70 1.81 -3.91
CA LYS A 21 -1.77 2.40 -2.57
C LYS A 21 -1.21 3.80 -2.61
N LEU A 22 -1.96 4.75 -2.06
CA LEU A 22 -1.51 6.13 -1.91
C LEU A 22 -0.96 6.32 -0.50
N LEU A 23 0.24 6.89 -0.41
CA LEU A 23 0.87 7.19 0.87
C LEU A 23 1.20 8.66 0.91
N LYS A 24 0.92 9.29 2.05
CA LYS A 24 1.21 10.70 2.28
C LYS A 24 2.30 10.85 3.32
N GLY A 25 3.25 11.74 3.05
CA GLY A 25 4.29 12.10 4.00
C GLY A 25 4.61 13.57 3.82
N GLY A 26 4.39 14.39 4.84
CA GLY A 26 4.54 15.82 4.72
C GLY A 26 3.59 16.38 3.68
N VAL A 27 4.14 17.09 2.69
CA VAL A 27 3.35 17.66 1.59
C VAL A 27 3.37 16.78 0.35
N ASN A 28 4.03 15.64 0.42
CA ASN A 28 4.21 14.75 -0.73
C ASN A 28 3.28 13.54 -0.64
N THR A 29 2.92 13.02 -1.81
CA THR A 29 2.12 11.80 -1.92
C THR A 29 2.84 10.85 -2.86
N ALA A 30 2.90 9.59 -2.51
CA ALA A 30 3.48 8.55 -3.36
C ALA A 30 2.42 7.53 -3.72
N VAL A 31 2.52 6.98 -4.93
CA VAL A 31 1.67 5.90 -5.40
C VAL A 31 2.55 4.68 -5.60
N LEU A 32 2.12 3.54 -5.11
CA LEU A 32 2.82 2.29 -5.36
C LEU A 32 1.83 1.17 -5.58
N LYS A 33 2.29 0.16 -6.29
CA LYS A 33 1.51 -1.05 -6.53
C LYS A 33 1.99 -2.12 -5.57
N VAL A 34 1.08 -2.72 -4.83
CA VAL A 34 1.39 -3.77 -3.88
C VAL A 34 0.36 -4.88 -3.98
N ARG A 35 0.72 -6.05 -3.51
CA ARG A 35 -0.22 -7.15 -3.43
C ARG A 35 -0.95 -7.08 -2.10
N ALA A 36 -2.24 -7.35 -2.15
CA ALA A 36 -3.10 -7.31 -0.97
C ALA A 36 -4.13 -8.42 -1.06
N GLU A 37 -4.63 -8.82 0.08
CA GLU A 37 -5.80 -9.70 0.14
C GLU A 37 -7.01 -8.78 0.10
N VAL A 38 -7.82 -8.93 -0.94
CA VAL A 38 -9.00 -8.09 -1.15
C VAL A 38 -10.26 -8.91 -0.90
N CYS A 39 -11.14 -8.41 -0.04
CA CYS A 39 -12.40 -9.08 0.20
C CYS A 39 -13.31 -8.94 -1.01
N LEU A 40 -13.80 -10.07 -1.50
CA LEU A 40 -14.67 -10.10 -2.67
C LEU A 40 -16.08 -9.62 -2.35
N GLN A 41 -16.41 -9.49 -1.07
CA GLN A 41 -17.74 -9.09 -0.62
C GLN A 41 -17.81 -7.63 -0.23
N CYS A 42 -16.93 -7.16 0.67
CA CYS A 42 -16.97 -5.78 1.16
C CYS A 42 -15.88 -4.88 0.57
N GLY A 43 -14.91 -5.42 -0.17
CA GLY A 43 -13.85 -4.65 -0.78
C GLY A 43 -12.71 -4.26 0.15
N GLU A 44 -12.71 -4.75 1.39
CA GLU A 44 -11.65 -4.47 2.34
C GLU A 44 -10.31 -4.99 1.83
N ARG A 45 -9.26 -4.20 2.02
CA ARG A 45 -7.90 -4.58 1.63
C ARG A 45 -7.07 -4.88 2.86
N LEU A 46 -6.40 -6.04 2.85
CA LEU A 46 -5.59 -6.48 3.97
C LEU A 46 -4.14 -6.62 3.51
N TYR A 47 -3.22 -6.08 4.29
CA TYR A 47 -1.80 -6.09 3.97
C TYR A 47 -1.04 -6.88 5.01
N THR A 48 0.07 -7.51 4.58
CA THR A 48 0.96 -8.20 5.51
C THR A 48 1.71 -7.18 6.35
N GLU A 49 2.23 -7.63 7.48
CA GLU A 49 3.03 -6.78 8.37
C GLU A 49 4.25 -6.21 7.63
N GLU A 50 4.88 -7.02 6.80
CA GLU A 50 6.03 -6.59 6.01
C GLU A 50 5.65 -5.45 5.07
N THR A 51 4.50 -5.56 4.42
CA THR A 51 4.00 -4.52 3.52
C THR A 51 3.72 -3.24 4.28
N VAL A 52 3.12 -3.33 5.46
CA VAL A 52 2.82 -2.16 6.30
C VAL A 52 4.10 -1.46 6.73
N ARG A 53 5.14 -2.21 7.08
CA ARG A 53 6.45 -1.64 7.43
C ARG A 53 7.04 -0.86 6.25
N ARG A 54 6.88 -1.40 5.05
CA ARG A 54 7.33 -0.71 3.84
C ARG A 54 6.59 0.60 3.64
N PHE A 55 5.29 0.63 3.91
CA PHE A 55 4.51 1.86 3.83
C PHE A 55 5.05 2.94 4.77
N GLU A 56 5.34 2.56 6.01
CA GLU A 56 5.88 3.49 7.00
C GLU A 56 7.23 4.04 6.59
N GLN A 57 8.08 3.19 6.03
CA GLN A 57 9.39 3.57 5.55
C GLN A 57 9.28 4.60 4.42
N ILE A 58 8.35 4.37 3.47
CA ILE A 58 8.11 5.27 2.36
C ILE A 58 7.58 6.61 2.87
N ARG A 59 6.68 6.60 3.85
CA ARG A 59 6.15 7.84 4.43
C ARG A 59 7.25 8.68 5.05
N ARG A 60 8.17 8.06 5.76
CA ARG A 60 9.31 8.76 6.36
C ARG A 60 10.20 9.40 5.31
N MET A 61 10.44 8.69 4.21
CA MET A 61 11.23 9.21 3.11
C MET A 61 10.55 10.44 2.50
N LEU A 62 9.24 10.39 2.31
CA LEU A 62 8.48 11.51 1.78
C LEU A 62 8.52 12.72 2.72
N GLU A 63 8.42 12.48 4.03
CA GLU A 63 8.47 13.54 5.02
C GLU A 63 9.83 14.23 5.02
N LYS A 64 10.90 13.48 4.82
CA LYS A 64 12.26 14.00 4.74
C LYS A 64 12.61 14.54 3.36
N LYS A 65 11.67 14.46 2.42
CA LYS A 65 11.87 14.87 1.02
C LYS A 65 12.96 14.02 0.33
N ASP A 66 13.19 12.83 0.82
CA ASP A 66 14.10 11.89 0.19
C ASP A 66 13.30 11.10 -0.85
N VAL A 67 13.41 11.54 -2.10
CA VAL A 67 12.65 10.94 -3.20
C VAL A 67 13.52 10.08 -4.11
N THR A 68 14.67 9.67 -3.63
CA THR A 68 15.53 8.72 -4.33
C THR A 68 14.75 7.42 -4.55
N GLY A 69 14.68 6.96 -5.79
CA GLY A 69 13.93 5.77 -6.13
C GLY A 69 12.45 6.03 -6.42
N PHE A 70 12.03 7.29 -6.37
CA PHE A 70 10.65 7.68 -6.71
C PHE A 70 10.65 8.39 -8.05
N GLN A 71 9.54 8.22 -8.76
CA GLN A 71 9.33 8.91 -10.03
C GLN A 71 8.34 10.04 -9.80
N LEU A 72 8.72 11.25 -10.21
CA LEU A 72 7.87 12.41 -10.04
C LEU A 72 6.71 12.37 -11.03
N VAL A 73 5.49 12.49 -10.51
CA VAL A 73 4.27 12.57 -11.32
C VAL A 73 3.48 13.78 -10.80
N GLY A 74 3.73 14.95 -11.38
CA GLY A 74 3.20 16.21 -10.83
C GLY A 74 3.75 16.40 -9.42
N GLN A 75 2.87 16.56 -8.43
CA GLN A 75 3.25 16.62 -7.03
C GLN A 75 3.06 15.27 -6.32
N THR A 76 2.79 14.24 -7.08
CA THR A 76 2.61 12.88 -6.58
C THR A 76 3.75 12.02 -7.09
N TYR A 77 4.32 11.23 -6.19
CA TYR A 77 5.44 10.36 -6.52
C TYR A 77 4.96 8.93 -6.65
N GLN A 78 5.41 8.28 -7.71
CA GLN A 78 5.18 6.85 -7.88
C GLN A 78 6.44 6.12 -7.42
N VAL A 79 6.26 5.08 -6.62
CA VAL A 79 7.39 4.28 -6.15
C VAL A 79 7.90 3.43 -7.31
N ALA A 80 9.16 3.66 -7.68
CA ALA A 80 9.81 2.85 -8.69
C ALA A 80 10.38 1.63 -7.98
N ARG A 81 9.87 0.49 -8.34
CA ARG A 81 10.13 -0.76 -7.65
C ARG A 81 11.55 -1.02 -7.33
#